data_0112e583c9db977c3104ce3f9564afc7
#
_entry.id   0112e583c9db977c3104ce3f9564afc7
#
_cell.length_a   1.000
_cell.length_b   1.000
_cell.length_c   1.000
_cell.angle_alpha   90.00
_cell.angle_beta   90.00
_cell.angle_gamma   90.00
#
_symmetry.space_group_name_H-M   'P 1'
#
loop_
_entity.id
_entity.type
_entity.pdbx_description
1 polymer ?
#
loop_
_entity_poly.entity_id
_entity_poly.type
_entity_poly.pdbx_seq_one_letter_code
_entity_poly.pdbx_strand_id
1 'polypeptide(L)'
;MLRKILISLLLCASVAWAGPDAPSKFDDSPLGSQKTVYQFNFEKPEDLYQALGYISNQLNGLKEFGDLKQSHIVMVAHGNELHMLSRLNRAAYPDIYDRLKQLTDQGVTLRVCRNAAKFRGYKPSDFYDLVTVVPAAMTDLAMWQQKGYSYISGAVINRSKRSE
;
A
#
# COMPACT_ATOMS: atom_id res chain seq x y z
N MET A 1 46.71 23.72 -55.33
CA MET A 1 47.12 23.37 -53.95
C MET A 1 45.85 23.14 -53.10
N LEU A 2 45.45 21.85 -52.91
CA LEU A 2 44.25 21.46 -52.15
C LEU A 2 44.66 21.11 -50.75
N ARG A 3 44.28 21.94 -49.75
CA ARG A 3 44.51 21.71 -48.32
C ARG A 3 43.46 20.73 -47.81
N LYS A 4 43.85 19.47 -47.54
CA LYS A 4 43.01 18.49 -46.89
C LYS A 4 42.93 18.82 -45.39
N ILE A 5 41.73 19.22 -44.91
CA ILE A 5 41.42 19.38 -43.50
C ILE A 5 40.99 18.02 -42.96
N LEU A 6 41.82 17.41 -42.11
CA LEU A 6 41.48 16.23 -41.31
C LEU A 6 40.67 16.69 -40.13
N ILE A 7 39.40 16.35 -40.10
CA ILE A 7 38.56 16.52 -38.91
C ILE A 7 38.68 15.23 -38.07
N SER A 8 39.46 15.31 -37.00
CA SER A 8 39.51 14.25 -35.97
C SER A 8 38.22 14.27 -35.14
N LEU A 9 37.35 13.28 -35.34
CA LEU A 9 36.23 13.00 -34.45
C LEU A 9 36.80 12.39 -33.18
N LEU A 10 36.85 13.15 -32.07
CA LEU A 10 37.02 12.58 -30.73
C LEU A 10 35.71 11.88 -30.33
N LEU A 11 35.69 10.53 -30.45
CA LEU A 11 34.69 9.72 -29.76
C LEU A 11 34.97 9.77 -28.26
N CYS A 12 34.22 10.59 -27.54
CA CYS A 12 34.13 10.47 -26.06
C CYS A 12 33.36 9.15 -25.75
N ALA A 13 34.08 8.07 -25.55
CA ALA A 13 33.53 6.86 -24.97
C ALA A 13 33.17 7.15 -23.51
N SER A 14 31.90 7.35 -23.22
CA SER A 14 31.38 7.37 -21.87
C SER A 14 31.56 5.97 -21.29
N VAL A 15 32.54 5.82 -20.38
CA VAL A 15 32.73 4.59 -19.60
C VAL A 15 31.50 4.45 -18.70
N ALA A 16 30.57 3.57 -19.08
CA ALA A 16 29.48 3.17 -18.20
C ALA A 16 30.10 2.34 -17.05
N TRP A 17 30.17 2.93 -15.86
CA TRP A 17 30.59 2.21 -14.67
C TRP A 17 29.49 1.19 -14.33
N ALA A 18 29.76 -0.07 -14.59
CA ALA A 18 28.97 -1.21 -14.16
C ALA A 18 29.81 -2.06 -13.23
N GLY A 19 29.32 -2.38 -12.03
CA GLY A 19 30.04 -3.17 -11.04
C GLY A 19 29.45 -3.00 -9.64
N PRO A 20 30.01 -3.69 -8.65
CA PRO A 20 29.48 -3.70 -7.28
C PRO A 20 29.47 -2.31 -6.60
N ASP A 21 30.34 -1.42 -7.04
CA ASP A 21 30.47 -0.06 -6.48
C ASP A 21 29.65 0.98 -7.29
N ALA A 22 29.03 0.60 -8.39
CA ALA A 22 28.20 1.51 -9.16
C ALA A 22 26.87 1.78 -8.44
N PRO A 23 26.42 3.06 -8.37
CA PRO A 23 25.14 3.38 -7.74
C PRO A 23 23.97 2.79 -8.54
N SER A 24 22.91 2.38 -7.83
CA SER A 24 21.64 2.01 -8.47
C SER A 24 21.01 3.24 -9.15
N LYS A 25 20.11 2.97 -10.09
CA LYS A 25 19.30 4.00 -10.73
C LYS A 25 17.93 4.03 -10.04
N PHE A 26 17.38 5.22 -9.91
CA PHE A 26 15.98 5.39 -9.56
C PHE A 26 15.16 5.26 -10.84
N ASP A 27 14.06 4.48 -10.77
CA ASP A 27 13.09 4.34 -11.86
C ASP A 27 11.89 5.25 -11.55
N ASP A 28 11.76 6.33 -12.30
CA ASP A 28 10.69 7.32 -12.24
C ASP A 28 9.63 7.14 -13.34
N SER A 29 9.59 5.94 -13.94
CA SER A 29 8.62 5.61 -14.99
C SER A 29 7.17 5.81 -14.50
N PRO A 30 6.28 6.35 -15.35
CA PRO A 30 4.88 6.57 -14.98
C PRO A 30 4.17 5.28 -14.54
N LEU A 31 3.55 5.30 -13.36
CA LEU A 31 2.84 4.15 -12.81
C LEU A 31 1.41 3.98 -13.36
N GLY A 32 0.84 5.04 -13.97
CA GLY A 32 -0.56 5.05 -14.38
C GLY A 32 -1.55 5.00 -13.21
N SER A 33 -2.79 4.59 -13.48
CA SER A 33 -3.81 4.34 -12.44
C SER A 33 -3.77 2.90 -11.96
N GLN A 34 -4.08 2.67 -10.69
CA GLN A 34 -4.05 1.35 -10.09
C GLN A 34 -5.36 1.02 -9.35
N LYS A 35 -5.81 -0.22 -9.47
CA LYS A 35 -6.87 -0.81 -8.66
C LYS A 35 -6.27 -1.91 -7.81
N THR A 36 -6.28 -1.74 -6.49
CA THR A 36 -5.59 -2.65 -5.56
C THR A 36 -6.51 -3.07 -4.43
N VAL A 37 -6.52 -4.35 -4.10
CA VAL A 37 -7.15 -4.89 -2.90
C VAL A 37 -6.09 -5.49 -1.97
N TYR A 38 -5.99 -4.94 -0.77
CA TYR A 38 -5.15 -5.46 0.31
C TYR A 38 -5.93 -6.44 1.15
N GLN A 39 -5.33 -7.59 1.43
CA GLN A 39 -5.78 -8.51 2.48
C GLN A 39 -4.96 -8.28 3.74
N PHE A 40 -5.63 -8.01 4.87
CA PHE A 40 -5.03 -7.96 6.19
C PHE A 40 -5.56 -9.12 7.03
N ASN A 41 -4.63 -9.86 7.64
CA ASN A 41 -4.91 -11.01 8.50
C ASN A 41 -3.75 -11.18 9.49
N PHE A 42 -3.72 -10.31 10.50
CA PHE A 42 -2.60 -10.27 11.44
C PHE A 42 -2.93 -10.99 12.73
N GLU A 43 -1.90 -11.58 13.34
CA GLU A 43 -1.97 -12.19 14.66
C GLU A 43 -2.04 -11.11 15.75
N LYS A 44 -1.26 -10.02 15.60
CA LYS A 44 -1.23 -8.90 16.55
C LYS A 44 -2.06 -7.74 16.00
N PRO A 45 -2.98 -7.18 16.81
CA PRO A 45 -3.76 -6.02 16.38
C PRO A 45 -2.89 -4.85 15.90
N GLU A 46 -1.79 -4.58 16.60
CA GLU A 46 -0.89 -3.44 16.40
C GLU A 46 -0.14 -3.50 15.06
N ASP A 47 -0.05 -4.66 14.43
CA ASP A 47 0.52 -4.84 13.10
C ASP A 47 -0.24 -4.02 12.04
N LEU A 48 -1.49 -3.65 12.33
CA LEU A 48 -2.26 -2.72 11.50
C LEU A 48 -1.53 -1.40 11.29
N TYR A 49 -0.85 -0.86 12.29
CA TYR A 49 -0.12 0.40 12.14
C TYR A 49 0.92 0.36 11.02
N GLN A 50 1.69 -0.72 10.95
CA GLN A 50 2.66 -0.90 9.88
C GLN A 50 1.98 -1.15 8.53
N ALA A 51 0.91 -1.92 8.54
CA ALA A 51 0.17 -2.28 7.33
C ALA A 51 -0.52 -1.07 6.67
N LEU A 52 -1.08 -0.14 7.46
CA LEU A 52 -1.61 1.13 6.94
C LEU A 52 -0.52 1.97 6.28
N GLY A 53 0.74 1.84 6.71
CA GLY A 53 1.90 2.47 6.09
C GLY A 53 2.15 1.98 4.65
N TYR A 54 1.84 0.73 4.32
CA TYR A 54 1.96 0.22 2.94
C TYR A 54 0.95 0.90 2.00
N ILE A 55 -0.30 1.08 2.48
CA ILE A 55 -1.33 1.80 1.73
C ILE A 55 -0.89 3.27 1.53
N SER A 56 -0.39 3.92 2.60
CA SER A 56 0.11 5.29 2.52
C SER A 56 1.27 5.42 1.52
N ASN A 57 2.19 4.45 1.48
CA ASN A 57 3.31 4.44 0.52
C ASN A 57 2.80 4.30 -0.92
N GLN A 58 1.80 3.45 -1.18
CA GLN A 58 1.19 3.34 -2.50
C GLN A 58 0.50 4.65 -2.91
N LEU A 59 -0.27 5.28 -2.01
CA LEU A 59 -0.90 6.58 -2.26
C LEU A 59 0.14 7.65 -2.60
N ASN A 60 1.26 7.71 -1.88
CA ASN A 60 2.36 8.64 -2.15
C ASN A 60 3.00 8.37 -3.52
N GLY A 61 3.30 7.11 -3.85
CA GLY A 61 3.82 6.74 -5.16
C GLY A 61 2.88 7.11 -6.31
N LEU A 62 1.58 6.88 -6.15
CA LEU A 62 0.57 7.27 -7.14
C LEU A 62 0.40 8.78 -7.27
N LYS A 63 0.59 9.52 -6.18
CA LYS A 63 0.55 10.99 -6.19
C LYS A 63 1.73 11.57 -6.93
N GLU A 64 2.90 10.96 -6.82
CA GLU A 64 4.16 11.46 -7.39
C GLU A 64 4.39 10.98 -8.83
N PHE A 65 4.12 9.69 -9.11
CA PHE A 65 4.47 9.03 -10.39
C PHE A 65 3.27 8.42 -11.12
N GLY A 66 2.04 8.50 -10.58
CA GLY A 66 0.86 7.84 -11.14
C GLY A 66 -0.34 8.76 -11.28
N ASP A 67 -1.53 8.13 -11.37
CA ASP A 67 -2.82 8.83 -11.37
C ASP A 67 -3.63 8.42 -10.14
N LEU A 68 -3.43 9.15 -9.04
CA LEU A 68 -4.15 8.92 -7.79
C LEU A 68 -5.67 9.08 -7.97
N LYS A 69 -6.12 10.05 -8.79
CA LYS A 69 -7.55 10.34 -8.96
C LYS A 69 -8.31 9.21 -9.66
N GLN A 70 -7.64 8.48 -10.54
CA GLN A 70 -8.21 7.33 -11.26
C GLN A 70 -7.90 6.00 -10.58
N SER A 71 -7.14 6.04 -9.47
CA SER A 71 -6.78 4.84 -8.69
C SER A 71 -7.80 4.56 -7.61
N HIS A 72 -7.94 3.28 -7.23
CA HIS A 72 -8.80 2.89 -6.12
C HIS A 72 -8.13 1.78 -5.30
N ILE A 73 -8.05 1.98 -3.99
CA ILE A 73 -7.44 1.05 -3.04
C ILE A 73 -8.51 0.58 -2.06
N VAL A 74 -8.57 -0.74 -1.87
CA VAL A 74 -9.46 -1.40 -0.93
C VAL A 74 -8.64 -2.16 0.09
N MET A 75 -8.99 -2.05 1.36
CA MET A 75 -8.46 -2.86 2.46
C MET A 75 -9.55 -3.81 2.96
N VAL A 76 -9.27 -5.11 3.03
CA VAL A 76 -10.15 -6.13 3.59
C VAL A 76 -9.47 -6.78 4.78
N ALA A 77 -9.99 -6.57 5.98
CA ALA A 77 -9.45 -7.04 7.24
C ALA A 77 -10.25 -8.21 7.81
N HIS A 78 -9.56 -9.25 8.31
CA HIS A 78 -10.19 -10.41 8.92
C HIS A 78 -9.37 -11.11 10.02
N GLY A 79 -8.23 -10.55 10.42
CA GLY A 79 -7.38 -11.01 11.52
C GLY A 79 -7.70 -10.29 12.84
N ASN A 80 -6.71 -10.24 13.75
CA ASN A 80 -6.87 -9.56 15.03
C ASN A 80 -6.78 -8.03 14.94
N GLU A 81 -6.38 -7.48 13.79
CA GLU A 81 -6.47 -6.02 13.51
C GLU A 81 -7.92 -5.50 13.63
N LEU A 82 -8.92 -6.38 13.60
CA LEU A 82 -10.32 -6.02 13.84
C LEU A 82 -10.52 -5.34 15.20
N HIS A 83 -9.70 -5.68 16.20
CA HIS A 83 -9.75 -5.02 17.52
C HIS A 83 -9.47 -3.51 17.41
N MET A 84 -8.55 -3.11 16.52
CA MET A 84 -8.23 -1.70 16.30
C MET A 84 -9.28 -0.98 15.44
N LEU A 85 -10.03 -1.72 14.62
CA LEU A 85 -11.11 -1.16 13.77
C LEU A 85 -12.43 -1.00 14.54
N SER A 86 -12.51 -1.55 15.76
CA SER A 86 -13.69 -1.43 16.63
C SER A 86 -13.65 -0.16 17.46
N ARG A 87 -14.74 0.64 17.41
CA ARG A 87 -14.93 1.83 18.24
C ARG A 87 -14.98 1.52 19.74
N LEU A 88 -15.28 0.26 20.11
CA LEU A 88 -15.30 -0.17 21.49
C LEU A 88 -13.90 -0.16 22.13
N ASN A 89 -12.86 -0.29 21.32
CA ASN A 89 -11.47 -0.32 21.77
C ASN A 89 -10.74 1.03 21.57
N ARG A 90 -11.49 2.12 21.33
CA ARG A 90 -10.90 3.46 21.06
C ARG A 90 -9.92 3.92 22.14
N ALA A 91 -10.21 3.60 23.41
CA ALA A 91 -9.32 3.98 24.50
C ALA A 91 -7.95 3.29 24.46
N ALA A 92 -7.89 2.04 23.93
CA ALA A 92 -6.65 1.29 23.76
C ALA A 92 -5.86 1.75 22.52
N TYR A 93 -6.54 2.28 21.49
CA TYR A 93 -5.95 2.71 20.22
C TYR A 93 -6.42 4.13 19.85
N PRO A 94 -6.02 5.16 20.60
CA PRO A 94 -6.64 6.49 20.52
C PRO A 94 -6.40 7.21 19.17
N ASP A 95 -5.31 6.93 18.48
CA ASP A 95 -4.92 7.57 17.22
C ASP A 95 -5.38 6.82 15.95
N ILE A 96 -5.95 5.61 16.12
CA ILE A 96 -6.26 4.77 14.96
C ILE A 96 -7.36 5.37 14.08
N TYR A 97 -8.40 5.96 14.68
CA TYR A 97 -9.50 6.57 13.94
C TYR A 97 -9.00 7.65 12.97
N ASP A 98 -8.12 8.53 13.45
CA ASP A 98 -7.57 9.61 12.63
C ASP A 98 -6.71 9.08 11.47
N ARG A 99 -5.95 8.01 11.70
CA ARG A 99 -5.19 7.34 10.63
C ARG A 99 -6.09 6.71 9.58
N LEU A 100 -7.17 6.03 10.02
CA LEU A 100 -8.16 5.45 9.10
C LEU A 100 -8.86 6.55 8.30
N LYS A 101 -9.23 7.65 8.97
CA LYS A 101 -9.86 8.80 8.33
C LYS A 101 -8.95 9.42 7.27
N GLN A 102 -7.67 9.61 7.55
CA GLN A 102 -6.71 10.13 6.56
C GLN A 102 -6.65 9.27 5.28
N LEU A 103 -6.78 7.95 5.40
CA LEU A 103 -6.81 7.05 4.25
C LEU A 103 -8.16 7.15 3.49
N THR A 104 -9.28 7.17 4.23
CA THR A 104 -10.60 7.28 3.59
C THR A 104 -10.81 8.63 2.91
N ASP A 105 -10.27 9.71 3.45
CA ASP A 105 -10.27 11.04 2.81
C ASP A 105 -9.48 11.06 1.48
N GLN A 106 -8.56 10.10 1.29
CA GLN A 106 -7.83 9.88 0.04
C GLN A 106 -8.47 8.82 -0.86
N GLY A 107 -9.69 8.38 -0.55
CA GLY A 107 -10.46 7.44 -1.38
C GLY A 107 -10.21 5.96 -1.10
N VAL A 108 -9.52 5.61 -0.01
CA VAL A 108 -9.36 4.21 0.40
C VAL A 108 -10.66 3.66 0.98
N THR A 109 -11.07 2.49 0.53
CA THR A 109 -12.25 1.78 1.08
C THR A 109 -11.80 0.78 2.14
N LEU A 110 -12.36 0.89 3.35
CA LEU A 110 -12.05 0.00 4.47
C LEU A 110 -13.18 -1.02 4.68
N ARG A 111 -12.85 -2.31 4.71
CA ARG A 111 -13.80 -3.40 4.79
C ARG A 111 -13.39 -4.42 5.84
N VAL A 112 -14.39 -4.95 6.58
CA VAL A 112 -14.20 -5.91 7.68
C VAL A 112 -15.06 -7.14 7.47
N CYS A 113 -14.50 -8.31 7.67
CA CYS A 113 -15.20 -9.60 7.60
C CYS A 113 -16.17 -9.76 8.78
N ARG A 114 -17.49 -9.86 8.50
CA ARG A 114 -18.51 -10.15 9.52
C ARG A 114 -18.26 -11.46 10.26
N ASN A 115 -17.88 -12.50 9.54
CA ASN A 115 -17.64 -13.80 10.17
C ASN A 115 -16.47 -13.75 11.15
N ALA A 116 -15.38 -13.07 10.79
CA ALA A 116 -14.24 -12.86 11.68
C ALA A 116 -14.61 -11.95 12.87
N ALA A 117 -15.43 -10.93 12.65
CA ALA A 117 -15.97 -10.06 13.69
C ALA A 117 -16.83 -10.86 14.67
N LYS A 118 -17.79 -11.65 14.17
CA LYS A 118 -18.66 -12.49 14.99
C LYS A 118 -17.87 -13.48 15.85
N PHE A 119 -16.84 -14.12 15.26
CA PHE A 119 -15.95 -15.04 16.00
C PHE A 119 -15.29 -14.34 17.20
N ARG A 120 -14.98 -13.04 17.08
CA ARG A 120 -14.37 -12.21 18.14
C ARG A 120 -15.39 -11.48 19.03
N GLY A 121 -16.70 -11.79 18.89
CA GLY A 121 -17.75 -11.21 19.70
C GLY A 121 -18.24 -9.82 19.24
N TYR A 122 -17.82 -9.33 18.08
CA TYR A 122 -18.24 -8.04 17.55
C TYR A 122 -19.50 -8.14 16.68
N LYS A 123 -20.33 -7.11 16.77
CA LYS A 123 -21.46 -6.82 15.87
C LYS A 123 -21.03 -5.81 14.81
N PRO A 124 -21.70 -5.72 13.66
CA PRO A 124 -21.40 -4.70 12.65
C PRO A 124 -21.40 -3.25 13.17
N SER A 125 -22.28 -2.95 14.14
CA SER A 125 -22.37 -1.62 14.78
C SER A 125 -21.21 -1.28 15.71
N ASP A 126 -20.31 -2.21 16.02
CA ASP A 126 -19.19 -2.01 16.93
C ASP A 126 -17.95 -1.43 16.23
N PHE A 127 -17.97 -1.37 14.91
CA PHE A 127 -16.88 -0.79 14.13
C PHE A 127 -17.06 0.72 13.91
N TYR A 128 -15.99 1.40 13.55
CA TYR A 128 -16.03 2.81 13.19
C TYR A 128 -16.90 3.02 11.94
N ASP A 129 -17.50 4.19 11.81
CA ASP A 129 -18.33 4.62 10.69
C ASP A 129 -17.58 4.65 9.34
N LEU A 130 -16.27 4.70 9.39
CA LEU A 130 -15.37 4.62 8.22
C LEU A 130 -15.29 3.21 7.59
N VAL A 131 -15.82 2.19 8.29
CA VAL A 131 -15.64 0.78 7.93
C VAL A 131 -16.93 0.18 7.41
N THR A 132 -16.87 -0.53 6.30
CA THR A 132 -17.97 -1.36 5.79
C THR A 132 -17.80 -2.79 6.24
N VAL A 133 -18.79 -3.36 6.93
CA VAL A 133 -18.80 -4.77 7.33
C VAL A 133 -19.39 -5.61 6.18
N VAL A 134 -18.59 -6.59 5.69
CA VAL A 134 -18.95 -7.47 4.58
C VAL A 134 -19.21 -8.90 5.06
N PRO A 135 -20.02 -9.72 4.36
CA PRO A 135 -20.38 -11.06 4.82
C PRO A 135 -19.18 -11.95 5.14
N ALA A 136 -18.18 -11.99 4.24
CA ALA A 136 -16.94 -12.74 4.43
C ALA A 136 -15.80 -12.13 3.64
N ALA A 137 -14.59 -12.10 4.21
CA ALA A 137 -13.41 -11.56 3.56
C ALA A 137 -13.07 -12.29 2.26
N MET A 138 -13.14 -13.63 2.25
CA MET A 138 -12.76 -14.42 1.09
C MET A 138 -13.64 -14.13 -0.12
N THR A 139 -14.96 -14.01 0.05
CA THR A 139 -15.88 -13.67 -1.03
C THR A 139 -15.70 -12.23 -1.49
N ASP A 140 -15.40 -11.33 -0.56
CA ASP A 140 -15.14 -9.93 -0.87
C ASP A 140 -13.84 -9.74 -1.67
N LEU A 141 -12.75 -10.39 -1.27
CA LEU A 141 -11.48 -10.42 -1.98
C LEU A 141 -11.63 -10.99 -3.40
N ALA A 142 -12.35 -12.10 -3.54
CA ALA A 142 -12.61 -12.70 -4.85
C ALA A 142 -13.40 -11.75 -5.75
N MET A 143 -14.41 -11.07 -5.22
CA MET A 143 -15.21 -10.10 -5.95
C MET A 143 -14.33 -8.93 -6.48
N TRP A 144 -13.43 -8.39 -5.64
CA TRP A 144 -12.55 -7.31 -6.07
C TRP A 144 -11.58 -7.75 -7.16
N GLN A 145 -10.99 -8.96 -7.04
CA GLN A 145 -10.12 -9.53 -8.07
C GLN A 145 -10.87 -9.73 -9.39
N GLN A 146 -12.11 -10.22 -9.35
CA GLN A 146 -12.97 -10.34 -10.54
C GLN A 146 -13.27 -8.98 -11.19
N LYS A 147 -13.26 -7.88 -10.42
CA LYS A 147 -13.38 -6.50 -10.91
C LYS A 147 -12.05 -5.92 -11.43
N GLY A 148 -11.00 -6.74 -11.57
CA GLY A 148 -9.69 -6.34 -12.08
C GLY A 148 -8.78 -5.65 -11.07
N TYR A 149 -8.99 -5.88 -9.75
CA TYR A 149 -8.08 -5.39 -8.73
C TYR A 149 -6.88 -6.32 -8.54
N SER A 150 -5.69 -5.75 -8.51
CA SER A 150 -4.47 -6.47 -8.13
C SER A 150 -4.53 -6.79 -6.63
N TYR A 151 -4.26 -8.04 -6.28
CA TYR A 151 -4.26 -8.51 -4.90
C TYR A 151 -2.89 -8.31 -4.26
N ILE A 152 -2.87 -7.75 -3.05
CA ILE A 152 -1.66 -7.62 -2.22
C ILE A 152 -1.97 -8.22 -0.84
N SER A 153 -1.18 -9.21 -0.43
CA SER A 153 -1.20 -9.71 0.94
C SER A 153 -0.39 -8.79 1.84
N GLY A 154 -1.00 -8.29 2.89
CA GLY A 154 -0.28 -7.54 3.93
C GLY A 154 0.66 -8.47 4.69
N ALA A 155 1.94 -8.12 4.73
CA ALA A 155 2.93 -8.79 5.56
C ALA A 155 3.57 -7.75 6.48
N VAL A 156 3.78 -8.10 7.75
CA VAL A 156 4.43 -7.24 8.74
C VAL A 156 5.74 -7.87 9.14
N ILE A 157 6.79 -7.08 9.13
CA ILE A 157 8.16 -7.52 9.46
C ILE A 157 8.80 -6.59 10.50
N ASN A 158 9.75 -7.11 11.25
CA ASN A 158 10.62 -6.28 12.07
C ASN A 158 11.54 -5.47 11.16
N ARG A 159 11.39 -4.14 11.17
CA ARG A 159 12.20 -3.23 10.35
C ARG A 159 13.51 -2.93 11.05
N SER A 160 14.63 -3.09 10.34
CA SER A 160 15.93 -2.61 10.78
C SER A 160 16.38 -1.42 9.95
N LYS A 161 17.11 -0.48 10.58
CA LYS A 161 17.82 0.56 9.86
C LYS A 161 19.15 0.01 9.35
N ARG A 162 19.74 0.67 8.34
CA ARG A 162 21.09 0.40 7.90
C ARG A 162 22.04 0.52 9.13
N SER A 163 22.93 -0.46 9.31
CA SER A 163 24.07 -0.33 10.23
C SER A 163 25.00 0.76 9.70
N GLU A 164 25.41 1.67 10.57
CA GLU A 164 26.41 2.69 10.25
C GLU A 164 27.78 2.07 10.02
#